data_7e49f5a990a460f6d6be739d38f263da
#
_entry.id   7e49f5a990a460f6d6be739d38f263da
#
_cell.length_a   1.000
_cell.length_b   1.000
_cell.length_c   1.000
_cell.angle_alpha   90.00
_cell.angle_beta   90.00
_cell.angle_gamma   90.00
#
_symmetry.space_group_name_H-M   'P 1'
#
loop_
_entity.id
_entity.type
_entity.pdbx_description
1 polymer ?
#
loop_
_entity_poly.entity_id
_entity_poly.type
_entity_poly.pdbx_seq_one_letter_code
_entity_poly.pdbx_strand_id
1 'polypeptide(L)'
;GNEMDGPWQTGHKTALEYGRLADETAKAMKQIDPSIELVVCGSSNTGMPTYPQWEATVLEQAYDDVDYISLHTYYGNRFHDTANFLAQSDDMDHFIKTVISTCDFVKAKKRSKKDMMLSFDEWNVWFHANEEDDDTMKNRPWSVAPALLEDHYDFEDALLVGLMLITLLKHSDRVRMACLAQLVNVIAPIMTEKDGPAWKQTIYYPYLHASKYGRGVALNT
;
A
#
# COMPACT_ATOMS: atom_id res chain seq x y z
N GLY A 1 6.53 4.19 -10.94
CA GLY A 1 5.26 4.93 -11.02
C GLY A 1 4.34 4.56 -9.88
N ASN A 2 3.43 5.43 -9.51
CA ASN A 2 2.44 5.17 -8.49
C ASN A 2 1.09 4.84 -9.13
N GLU A 3 0.45 3.73 -8.72
CA GLU A 3 -0.90 3.34 -9.16
C GLU A 3 -1.13 3.47 -10.68
N MET A 4 -0.19 2.95 -11.45
CA MET A 4 -0.15 3.17 -12.90
C MET A 4 -1.28 2.48 -13.67
N ASP A 5 -2.02 1.59 -13.05
CA ASP A 5 -3.26 0.97 -13.54
C ASP A 5 -4.51 1.84 -13.32
N GLY A 6 -4.41 2.87 -12.44
CA GLY A 6 -5.51 3.71 -12.03
C GLY A 6 -5.80 4.85 -13.02
N PRO A 7 -7.04 4.99 -13.51
CA PRO A 7 -7.39 6.05 -14.47
C PRO A 7 -7.34 7.47 -13.87
N TRP A 8 -7.23 7.58 -12.54
CA TRP A 8 -7.01 8.85 -11.83
C TRP A 8 -5.58 9.36 -11.92
N GLN A 9 -4.62 8.51 -12.29
CA GLN A 9 -3.22 8.91 -12.43
C GLN A 9 -2.96 9.50 -13.82
N THR A 10 -2.39 10.72 -13.84
CA THR A 10 -1.89 11.30 -15.09
C THR A 10 -0.79 10.43 -15.66
N GLY A 11 -0.99 9.93 -16.87
CA GLY A 11 -0.03 9.05 -17.54
C GLY A 11 -0.15 7.58 -17.15
N HIS A 12 -1.30 7.15 -16.58
CA HIS A 12 -1.61 5.72 -16.39
C HIS A 12 -1.42 4.93 -17.70
N LYS A 13 -1.19 3.64 -17.57
CA LYS A 13 -0.79 2.78 -18.68
C LYS A 13 -1.48 1.43 -18.61
N THR A 14 -1.46 0.72 -19.71
CA THR A 14 -1.71 -0.73 -19.69
C THR A 14 -0.56 -1.45 -18.96
N ALA A 15 -0.81 -2.64 -18.42
CA ALA A 15 0.20 -3.43 -17.73
C ALA A 15 1.44 -3.70 -18.59
N LEU A 16 1.24 -3.96 -19.89
CA LEU A 16 2.35 -4.22 -20.83
C LEU A 16 3.20 -2.96 -21.09
N GLU A 17 2.55 -1.82 -21.32
CA GLU A 17 3.26 -0.54 -21.53
C GLU A 17 4.06 -0.14 -20.30
N TYR A 18 3.43 -0.26 -19.12
CA TYR A 18 4.10 0.03 -17.87
C TYR A 18 5.26 -0.94 -17.58
N GLY A 19 5.03 -2.24 -17.73
CA GLY A 19 6.05 -3.26 -17.48
C GLY A 19 7.31 -3.07 -18.34
N ARG A 20 7.14 -2.76 -19.63
CA ARG A 20 8.26 -2.45 -20.52
C ARG A 20 9.00 -1.18 -20.13
N LEU A 21 8.26 -0.11 -19.77
CA LEU A 21 8.87 1.13 -19.31
C LEU A 21 9.62 0.93 -17.99
N ALA A 22 9.05 0.17 -17.06
CA ALA A 22 9.67 -0.14 -15.78
C ALA A 22 10.97 -0.95 -15.95
N ASP A 23 10.97 -1.94 -16.82
CA ASP A 23 12.14 -2.75 -17.17
C ASP A 23 13.30 -1.89 -17.71
N GLU A 24 13.05 -1.08 -18.74
CA GLU A 24 14.08 -0.20 -19.29
C GLU A 24 14.57 0.88 -18.28
N THR A 25 13.66 1.40 -17.45
CA THR A 25 14.00 2.35 -16.39
C THR A 25 14.88 1.67 -15.34
N ALA A 26 14.53 0.46 -14.90
CA ALA A 26 15.30 -0.30 -13.93
C ALA A 26 16.73 -0.57 -14.41
N LYS A 27 16.89 -1.00 -15.67
CA LYS A 27 18.21 -1.18 -16.30
C LYS A 27 19.01 0.11 -16.30
N ALA A 28 18.41 1.22 -16.71
CA ALA A 28 19.09 2.53 -16.73
C ALA A 28 19.53 2.97 -15.33
N MET A 29 18.67 2.81 -14.31
CA MET A 29 18.99 3.16 -12.93
C MET A 29 20.13 2.30 -12.37
N LYS A 30 20.10 0.99 -12.59
CA LYS A 30 21.13 0.06 -12.12
C LYS A 30 22.46 0.19 -12.87
N GLN A 31 22.49 0.80 -14.06
CA GLN A 31 23.74 1.20 -14.72
C GLN A 31 24.47 2.33 -13.97
N ILE A 32 23.72 3.20 -13.31
CA ILE A 32 24.30 4.32 -12.53
C ILE A 32 24.71 3.83 -11.15
N ASP A 33 23.83 3.08 -10.48
CA ASP A 33 24.08 2.49 -9.16
C ASP A 33 23.50 1.07 -9.11
N PRO A 34 24.33 0.04 -9.24
CA PRO A 34 23.87 -1.35 -9.21
C PRO A 34 23.43 -1.83 -7.82
N SER A 35 23.68 -1.06 -6.77
CA SER A 35 23.34 -1.44 -5.39
C SER A 35 21.90 -1.09 -4.99
N ILE A 36 21.21 -0.26 -5.76
CA ILE A 36 19.83 0.13 -5.45
C ILE A 36 18.86 -1.05 -5.60
N GLU A 37 17.90 -1.13 -4.70
CA GLU A 37 16.75 -2.02 -4.83
C GLU A 37 15.57 -1.25 -5.42
N LEU A 38 14.83 -1.90 -6.31
CA LEU A 38 13.78 -1.27 -7.11
C LEU A 38 12.43 -1.90 -6.85
N VAL A 39 11.41 -1.06 -6.66
CA VAL A 39 10.01 -1.45 -6.53
C VAL A 39 9.28 -1.15 -7.83
N VAL A 40 8.61 -2.15 -8.39
CA VAL A 40 7.70 -1.98 -9.52
C VAL A 40 6.26 -1.87 -9.02
N CYS A 41 5.44 -1.05 -9.68
CA CYS A 41 4.05 -0.81 -9.29
C CYS A 41 3.19 -2.07 -9.53
N GLY A 42 2.54 -2.55 -8.48
CA GLY A 42 1.44 -3.51 -8.55
C GLY A 42 0.09 -2.82 -8.76
N SER A 43 -1.00 -3.57 -8.64
CA SER A 43 -2.37 -3.04 -8.74
C SER A 43 -2.64 -2.04 -7.61
N SER A 44 -3.40 -0.99 -7.92
CA SER A 44 -3.80 0.05 -6.96
C SER A 44 -4.67 -0.51 -5.82
N ASN A 45 -5.40 -1.58 -6.06
CA ASN A 45 -6.15 -2.37 -5.06
C ASN A 45 -6.70 -3.64 -5.70
N THR A 46 -7.28 -4.52 -4.89
CA THR A 46 -7.90 -5.79 -5.33
C THR A 46 -9.15 -5.62 -6.20
N GLY A 47 -9.80 -4.46 -6.15
CA GLY A 47 -10.99 -4.13 -6.96
C GLY A 47 -10.69 -3.67 -8.39
N MET A 48 -9.44 -3.52 -8.76
CA MET A 48 -9.07 -3.12 -10.12
C MET A 48 -9.43 -4.20 -11.13
N PRO A 49 -10.02 -3.84 -12.29
CA PRO A 49 -10.43 -4.82 -13.29
C PRO A 49 -9.26 -5.58 -13.92
N THR A 50 -8.04 -5.08 -13.76
CA THR A 50 -6.80 -5.71 -14.24
C THR A 50 -6.13 -6.61 -13.22
N TYR A 51 -6.58 -6.62 -11.96
CA TYR A 51 -6.05 -7.46 -10.89
C TYR A 51 -6.52 -8.93 -11.05
N PRO A 52 -5.68 -9.95 -10.81
CA PRO A 52 -4.24 -9.91 -10.58
C PRO A 52 -3.41 -10.06 -11.87
N GLN A 53 -4.01 -9.88 -13.05
CA GLN A 53 -3.31 -9.97 -14.34
C GLN A 53 -2.27 -8.87 -14.51
N TRP A 54 -2.48 -7.71 -13.87
CA TRP A 54 -1.53 -6.60 -13.85
C TRP A 54 -0.17 -7.05 -13.34
N GLU A 55 -0.14 -7.68 -12.15
CA GLU A 55 1.08 -8.18 -11.52
C GLU A 55 1.82 -9.16 -12.43
N ALA A 56 1.09 -10.14 -12.99
CA ALA A 56 1.66 -11.13 -13.87
C ALA A 56 2.30 -10.48 -15.11
N THR A 57 1.58 -9.56 -15.77
CA THR A 57 2.03 -8.93 -17.01
C THR A 57 3.23 -8.00 -16.77
N VAL A 58 3.20 -7.19 -15.71
CA VAL A 58 4.30 -6.29 -15.36
C VAL A 58 5.55 -7.08 -15.00
N LEU A 59 5.41 -8.11 -14.18
CA LEU A 59 6.54 -8.95 -13.77
C LEU A 59 7.09 -9.79 -14.92
N GLU A 60 6.30 -10.22 -15.88
CA GLU A 60 6.82 -10.88 -17.09
C GLU A 60 7.84 -10.01 -17.83
N GLN A 61 7.73 -8.69 -17.76
CA GLN A 61 8.68 -7.77 -18.37
C GLN A 61 9.86 -7.48 -17.43
N ALA A 62 9.61 -7.04 -16.19
CA ALA A 62 10.60 -6.40 -15.33
C ALA A 62 11.20 -7.34 -14.26
N TYR A 63 10.82 -8.62 -14.17
CA TYR A 63 11.16 -9.51 -13.05
C TYR A 63 12.66 -9.57 -12.73
N ASP A 64 13.50 -9.55 -13.76
CA ASP A 64 14.95 -9.74 -13.61
C ASP A 64 15.63 -8.48 -13.04
N ASP A 65 15.07 -7.30 -13.28
CA ASP A 65 15.68 -6.01 -13.01
C ASP A 65 15.08 -5.28 -11.80
N VAL A 66 13.98 -5.79 -11.20
CA VAL A 66 13.35 -5.21 -10.00
C VAL A 66 13.37 -6.19 -8.84
N ASP A 67 13.30 -5.70 -7.61
CA ASP A 67 13.48 -6.48 -6.39
C ASP A 67 12.15 -6.71 -5.67
N TYR A 68 11.20 -5.79 -5.83
CA TYR A 68 9.89 -5.78 -5.16
C TYR A 68 8.77 -5.42 -6.13
N ILE A 69 7.55 -5.87 -5.78
CA ILE A 69 6.30 -5.36 -6.35
C ILE A 69 5.47 -4.69 -5.26
N SER A 70 4.86 -3.53 -5.56
CA SER A 70 4.06 -2.79 -4.58
C SER A 70 2.64 -3.34 -4.43
N LEU A 71 2.05 -3.13 -3.25
CA LEU A 71 0.65 -3.38 -2.93
C LEU A 71 0.08 -2.15 -2.21
N HIS A 72 -1.15 -1.77 -2.59
CA HIS A 72 -1.90 -0.70 -1.95
C HIS A 72 -3.27 -1.19 -1.48
N THR A 73 -3.74 -0.74 -0.34
CA THR A 73 -5.11 -0.96 0.11
C THR A 73 -5.55 0.05 1.16
N TYR A 74 -6.80 0.45 1.06
CA TYR A 74 -7.48 1.26 2.07
C TYR A 74 -8.78 0.59 2.49
N TYR A 75 -9.06 0.63 3.79
CA TYR A 75 -10.27 0.06 4.36
C TYR A 75 -11.13 1.11 5.03
N GLY A 76 -12.44 0.83 5.18
CA GLY A 76 -13.36 1.75 5.83
C GLY A 76 -14.66 1.08 6.28
N ASN A 77 -15.24 1.61 7.37
CA ASN A 77 -16.51 1.13 7.92
C ASN A 77 -17.70 1.96 7.44
N ARG A 78 -17.88 2.08 6.13
CA ARG A 78 -18.95 2.87 5.51
C ARG A 78 -20.37 2.37 5.80
N PHE A 79 -20.51 1.12 6.25
CA PHE A 79 -21.80 0.49 6.55
C PHE A 79 -22.07 0.37 8.05
N HIS A 80 -21.19 0.90 8.92
CA HIS A 80 -21.26 0.80 10.38
C HIS A 80 -21.40 -0.65 10.87
N ASP A 81 -20.70 -1.57 10.23
CA ASP A 81 -20.62 -2.98 10.58
C ASP A 81 -19.22 -3.31 11.11
N THR A 82 -19.07 -3.20 12.43
CA THR A 82 -17.80 -3.45 13.12
C THR A 82 -17.22 -4.83 12.82
N ALA A 83 -18.07 -5.86 12.77
CA ALA A 83 -17.60 -7.25 12.53
C ALA A 83 -17.00 -7.38 11.12
N ASN A 84 -17.68 -6.87 10.11
CA ASN A 84 -17.19 -6.85 8.74
C ASN A 84 -15.95 -5.94 8.60
N PHE A 85 -15.94 -4.80 9.28
CA PHE A 85 -14.81 -3.87 9.24
C PHE A 85 -13.53 -4.50 9.81
N LEU A 86 -13.59 -5.12 10.98
CA LEU A 86 -12.45 -5.78 11.59
C LEU A 86 -11.97 -7.00 10.79
N ALA A 87 -12.87 -7.70 10.09
CA ALA A 87 -12.54 -8.82 9.22
C ALA A 87 -11.78 -8.40 7.93
N GLN A 88 -11.69 -7.11 7.61
CA GLN A 88 -10.96 -6.64 6.42
C GLN A 88 -9.45 -6.95 6.46
N SER A 89 -8.89 -7.26 7.62
CA SER A 89 -7.53 -7.81 7.73
C SER A 89 -7.37 -9.17 7.03
N ASP A 90 -8.44 -9.96 6.89
CA ASP A 90 -8.43 -11.21 6.14
C ASP A 90 -8.37 -10.96 4.62
N ASP A 91 -8.99 -9.87 4.14
CA ASP A 91 -8.85 -9.42 2.75
C ASP A 91 -7.40 -9.03 2.44
N MET A 92 -6.73 -8.31 3.37
CA MET A 92 -5.31 -8.00 3.24
C MET A 92 -4.44 -9.28 3.18
N ASP A 93 -4.72 -10.27 4.02
CA ASP A 93 -4.03 -11.58 4.00
C ASP A 93 -4.21 -12.28 2.66
N HIS A 94 -5.42 -12.27 2.14
CA HIS A 94 -5.74 -12.86 0.84
C HIS A 94 -5.05 -12.12 -0.32
N PHE A 95 -5.02 -10.79 -0.29
CA PHE A 95 -4.31 -9.97 -1.26
C PHE A 95 -2.82 -10.32 -1.32
N ILE A 96 -2.15 -10.34 -0.16
CA ILE A 96 -0.74 -10.72 -0.06
C ILE A 96 -0.50 -12.12 -0.65
N LYS A 97 -1.30 -13.12 -0.27
CA LYS A 97 -1.19 -14.50 -0.77
C LYS A 97 -1.37 -14.60 -2.28
N THR A 98 -2.31 -13.85 -2.83
CA THR A 98 -2.56 -13.85 -4.27
C THR A 98 -1.40 -13.24 -5.04
N VAL A 99 -0.86 -12.10 -4.57
CA VAL A 99 0.31 -11.48 -5.22
C VAL A 99 1.55 -12.38 -5.10
N ILE A 100 1.78 -13.02 -3.94
CA ILE A 100 2.85 -14.02 -3.77
C ILE A 100 2.72 -15.13 -4.81
N SER A 101 1.52 -15.70 -4.94
CA SER A 101 1.25 -16.79 -5.89
C SER A 101 1.49 -16.35 -7.34
N THR A 102 1.14 -15.12 -7.68
CA THR A 102 1.38 -14.52 -9.00
C THR A 102 2.88 -14.32 -9.26
N CYS A 103 3.61 -13.83 -8.27
CA CYS A 103 5.07 -13.70 -8.33
C CYS A 103 5.74 -15.07 -8.57
N ASP A 104 5.30 -16.09 -7.85
CA ASP A 104 5.84 -17.45 -7.95
C ASP A 104 5.49 -18.12 -9.29
N PHE A 105 4.31 -17.82 -9.85
CA PHE A 105 3.96 -18.22 -11.21
C PHE A 105 4.94 -17.62 -12.25
N VAL A 106 5.20 -16.30 -12.17
CA VAL A 106 6.13 -15.63 -13.09
C VAL A 106 7.55 -16.13 -12.88
N LYS A 107 7.99 -16.33 -11.62
CA LYS A 107 9.26 -16.95 -11.29
C LYS A 107 9.44 -18.29 -12.01
N ALA A 108 8.45 -19.18 -11.91
CA ALA A 108 8.48 -20.50 -12.55
C ALA A 108 8.51 -20.38 -14.09
N LYS A 109 7.70 -19.51 -14.67
CA LYS A 109 7.65 -19.25 -16.12
C LYS A 109 9.00 -18.77 -16.66
N LYS A 110 9.66 -17.86 -15.93
CA LYS A 110 11.00 -17.33 -16.29
C LYS A 110 12.14 -18.27 -15.88
N ARG A 111 11.87 -19.34 -15.14
CA ARG A 111 12.88 -20.24 -14.56
C ARG A 111 13.90 -19.47 -13.68
N SER A 112 13.46 -18.40 -13.04
CA SER A 112 14.31 -17.58 -12.17
C SER A 112 14.55 -18.28 -10.84
N LYS A 113 15.71 -18.01 -10.22
CA LYS A 113 16.03 -18.43 -8.86
C LYS A 113 15.71 -17.35 -7.83
N LYS A 114 15.46 -16.11 -8.29
CA LYS A 114 15.14 -14.96 -7.44
C LYS A 114 13.69 -15.08 -6.93
N ASP A 115 13.46 -14.76 -5.67
CA ASP A 115 12.12 -14.54 -5.13
C ASP A 115 11.76 -13.05 -5.27
N MET A 116 10.60 -12.76 -5.85
CA MET A 116 10.08 -11.40 -5.86
C MET A 116 9.53 -11.09 -4.47
N MET A 117 10.06 -10.04 -3.83
CA MET A 117 9.57 -9.58 -2.54
C MET A 117 8.44 -8.57 -2.73
N LEU A 118 7.71 -8.28 -1.66
CA LEU A 118 6.57 -7.37 -1.64
C LEU A 118 6.90 -6.11 -0.85
N SER A 119 6.52 -4.96 -1.42
CA SER A 119 6.46 -3.68 -0.76
C SER A 119 5.00 -3.31 -0.56
N PHE A 120 4.48 -3.47 0.66
CA PHE A 120 3.15 -2.96 0.99
C PHE A 120 3.29 -1.49 1.37
N ASP A 121 3.52 -0.65 0.37
CA ASP A 121 4.02 0.71 0.55
C ASP A 121 2.94 1.78 0.64
N GLU A 122 1.66 1.38 0.53
CA GLU A 122 0.54 2.28 0.78
C GLU A 122 -0.64 1.51 1.38
N TRP A 123 -0.99 1.80 2.65
CA TRP A 123 -2.11 1.16 3.34
C TRP A 123 -2.56 1.99 4.54
N ASN A 124 -3.85 2.03 4.80
CA ASN A 124 -4.44 2.62 6.00
C ASN A 124 -5.95 2.31 6.09
N VAL A 125 -6.58 2.83 7.13
CA VAL A 125 -8.01 3.13 7.17
C VAL A 125 -8.22 4.52 6.57
N TRP A 126 -9.21 4.66 5.66
CA TRP A 126 -9.52 5.94 5.03
C TRP A 126 -10.98 5.98 4.58
N PHE A 127 -11.81 6.71 5.32
CA PHE A 127 -13.24 6.90 4.95
C PHE A 127 -13.94 8.02 5.72
N HIS A 128 -13.38 8.50 6.84
CA HIS A 128 -14.08 9.41 7.75
C HIS A 128 -14.30 10.80 7.14
N ALA A 129 -13.33 11.34 6.42
CA ALA A 129 -13.40 12.69 5.82
C ALA A 129 -13.97 12.70 4.39
N ASN A 130 -14.31 11.54 3.79
CA ASN A 130 -14.63 11.45 2.36
C ASN A 130 -15.78 12.37 1.92
N GLU A 131 -16.86 12.49 2.71
CA GLU A 131 -18.00 13.34 2.36
C GLU A 131 -17.64 14.84 2.41
N GLU A 132 -16.84 15.25 3.39
CA GLU A 132 -16.35 16.64 3.53
C GLU A 132 -15.34 16.98 2.45
N ASP A 133 -14.49 16.04 2.09
CA ASP A 133 -13.51 16.15 1.01
C ASP A 133 -14.21 16.33 -0.34
N ASP A 134 -15.20 15.50 -0.63
CA ASP A 134 -16.01 15.57 -1.86
C ASP A 134 -16.76 16.91 -1.95
N ASP A 135 -17.35 17.37 -0.86
CA ASP A 135 -18.00 18.69 -0.81
C ASP A 135 -16.99 19.82 -1.06
N THR A 136 -15.84 19.76 -0.44
CA THR A 136 -14.76 20.74 -0.60
C THR A 136 -14.26 20.78 -2.04
N MET A 137 -13.98 19.63 -2.65
CA MET A 137 -13.51 19.55 -4.02
C MET A 137 -14.56 20.01 -5.03
N LYS A 138 -15.84 19.74 -4.78
CA LYS A 138 -16.94 20.15 -5.64
C LYS A 138 -17.25 21.65 -5.56
N ASN A 139 -17.29 22.21 -4.34
CA ASN A 139 -17.79 23.56 -4.11
C ASN A 139 -16.67 24.61 -3.98
N ARG A 140 -15.43 24.17 -3.67
CA ARG A 140 -14.26 25.03 -3.46
C ARG A 140 -12.98 24.45 -4.08
N PRO A 141 -13.00 24.03 -5.38
CA PRO A 141 -11.91 23.23 -5.99
C PRO A 141 -10.55 23.94 -6.05
N TRP A 142 -10.51 25.26 -5.89
CA TRP A 142 -9.28 26.05 -5.97
C TRP A 142 -8.98 26.81 -4.66
N SER A 143 -9.50 26.32 -3.54
CA SER A 143 -9.17 26.90 -2.23
C SER A 143 -7.70 26.68 -1.87
N VAL A 144 -7.12 27.64 -1.15
CA VAL A 144 -5.72 27.55 -0.70
C VAL A 144 -5.64 26.67 0.53
N ALA A 145 -4.83 25.59 0.43
CA ALA A 145 -4.57 24.64 1.52
C ALA A 145 -5.85 24.17 2.22
N PRO A 146 -6.82 23.59 1.49
CA PRO A 146 -8.02 23.06 2.13
C PRO A 146 -7.65 21.89 3.05
N ALA A 147 -8.41 21.71 4.12
CA ALA A 147 -8.33 20.52 4.95
C ALA A 147 -8.90 19.34 4.15
N LEU A 148 -8.04 18.50 3.60
CA LEU A 148 -8.40 17.30 2.84
C LEU A 148 -7.70 16.09 3.44
N LEU A 149 -8.39 14.93 3.44
CA LEU A 149 -7.86 13.67 3.95
C LEU A 149 -7.47 13.76 5.44
N GLU A 150 -8.11 14.63 6.20
CA GLU A 150 -7.86 14.80 7.64
C GLU A 150 -8.79 13.89 8.46
N ASP A 151 -8.70 12.57 8.25
CA ASP A 151 -9.50 11.57 8.96
C ASP A 151 -9.29 11.64 10.48
N HIS A 152 -10.39 11.57 11.24
CA HIS A 152 -10.38 11.47 12.70
C HIS A 152 -10.63 10.02 13.12
N TYR A 153 -9.59 9.38 13.62
CA TYR A 153 -9.60 7.96 13.96
C TYR A 153 -10.12 7.69 15.37
N ASP A 154 -10.96 6.68 15.48
CA ASP A 154 -11.47 6.16 16.74
C ASP A 154 -10.76 4.88 17.20
N PHE A 155 -11.34 4.17 18.19
CA PHE A 155 -10.74 2.95 18.71
C PHE A 155 -10.93 1.74 17.78
N GLU A 156 -12.01 1.72 17.00
CA GLU A 156 -12.28 0.67 16.02
C GLU A 156 -11.23 0.68 14.89
N ASP A 157 -10.85 1.86 14.42
CA ASP A 157 -9.77 2.05 13.45
C ASP A 157 -8.43 1.51 13.99
N ALA A 158 -8.13 1.81 15.26
CA ALA A 158 -6.91 1.33 15.89
C ALA A 158 -6.87 -0.19 16.00
N LEU A 159 -8.01 -0.85 16.22
CA LEU A 159 -8.10 -2.31 16.22
C LEU A 159 -7.81 -2.87 14.82
N LEU A 160 -8.40 -2.32 13.77
CA LEU A 160 -8.14 -2.78 12.40
C LEU A 160 -6.68 -2.53 12.00
N VAL A 161 -6.13 -1.35 12.27
CA VAL A 161 -4.70 -1.07 12.00
C VAL A 161 -3.79 -2.08 12.74
N GLY A 162 -4.15 -2.43 13.97
CA GLY A 162 -3.45 -3.48 14.72
C GLY A 162 -3.51 -4.85 14.03
N LEU A 163 -4.67 -5.26 13.53
CA LEU A 163 -4.86 -6.50 12.79
C LEU A 163 -4.10 -6.50 11.45
N MET A 164 -4.09 -5.37 10.73
CA MET A 164 -3.31 -5.20 9.51
C MET A 164 -1.81 -5.35 9.77
N LEU A 165 -1.30 -4.77 10.86
CA LEU A 165 0.11 -4.91 11.26
C LEU A 165 0.47 -6.35 11.61
N ILE A 166 -0.42 -7.09 12.29
CA ILE A 166 -0.25 -8.52 12.56
C ILE A 166 -0.19 -9.30 11.25
N THR A 167 -1.07 -9.01 10.30
CA THR A 167 -1.08 -9.64 8.99
C THR A 167 0.23 -9.39 8.22
N LEU A 168 0.72 -8.15 8.22
CA LEU A 168 2.00 -7.81 7.59
C LEU A 168 3.18 -8.56 8.24
N LEU A 169 3.22 -8.64 9.57
CA LEU A 169 4.26 -9.38 10.29
C LEU A 169 4.19 -10.89 10.02
N LYS A 170 2.99 -11.45 9.90
CA LYS A 170 2.77 -12.87 9.56
C LYS A 170 3.37 -13.23 8.19
N HIS A 171 3.40 -12.30 7.26
CA HIS A 171 3.97 -12.47 5.91
C HIS A 171 5.38 -11.86 5.77
N SER A 172 6.12 -11.66 6.86
CA SER A 172 7.44 -11.04 6.85
C SER A 172 8.53 -11.81 6.09
N ASP A 173 8.27 -13.04 5.70
CA ASP A 173 9.11 -13.82 4.77
C ASP A 173 9.11 -13.21 3.35
N ARG A 174 7.99 -12.62 2.91
CA ARG A 174 7.83 -12.04 1.57
C ARG A 174 7.60 -10.53 1.62
N VAL A 175 6.83 -10.00 2.59
CA VAL A 175 6.61 -8.57 2.78
C VAL A 175 7.81 -7.97 3.51
N ARG A 176 8.63 -7.21 2.80
CA ARG A 176 9.87 -6.61 3.33
C ARG A 176 9.73 -5.15 3.70
N MET A 177 8.76 -4.47 3.11
CA MET A 177 8.42 -3.07 3.39
C MET A 177 6.94 -2.94 3.65
N ALA A 178 6.58 -2.12 4.64
CA ALA A 178 5.19 -1.79 4.97
C ALA A 178 5.15 -0.31 5.41
N CYS A 179 4.60 0.56 4.56
CA CYS A 179 4.59 2.00 4.78
C CYS A 179 3.16 2.50 4.97
N LEU A 180 2.86 2.98 6.17
CA LEU A 180 1.56 3.60 6.44
C LEU A 180 1.40 4.89 5.63
N ALA A 181 0.31 5.07 4.98
CA ALA A 181 -0.06 6.29 4.28
C ALA A 181 -1.09 7.08 5.12
N GLN A 182 -0.74 8.23 5.74
CA GLN A 182 0.57 8.82 5.74
C GLN A 182 1.02 9.07 7.20
N LEU A 183 1.97 9.98 7.45
CA LEU A 183 2.51 10.12 8.80
C LEU A 183 1.92 11.29 9.57
N VAL A 184 1.73 12.45 8.92
CA VAL A 184 1.30 13.70 9.56
C VAL A 184 0.18 14.36 8.77
N ASN A 185 -0.89 14.72 9.43
CA ASN A 185 -2.09 15.44 8.99
C ASN A 185 -2.97 14.72 7.95
N VAL A 186 -2.41 14.10 6.96
CA VAL A 186 -3.14 13.45 5.85
C VAL A 186 -3.32 11.97 6.16
N ILE A 187 -4.57 11.52 6.42
CA ILE A 187 -4.92 10.16 6.88
C ILE A 187 -3.88 9.60 7.88
N ALA A 188 -3.59 10.38 8.92
CA ALA A 188 -2.33 10.24 9.64
C ALA A 188 -2.48 9.88 11.11
N PRO A 189 -1.53 9.13 11.69
CA PRO A 189 -1.50 8.86 13.13
C PRO A 189 -1.12 10.09 13.97
N ILE A 190 -0.58 11.15 13.36
CA ILE A 190 -0.16 12.38 14.04
C ILE A 190 -0.83 13.57 13.37
N MET A 191 -1.48 14.40 14.16
CA MET A 191 -2.10 15.64 13.69
C MET A 191 -1.36 16.84 14.29
N THR A 192 -1.36 17.96 13.57
CA THR A 192 -0.77 19.23 14.00
C THR A 192 -1.69 20.39 13.66
N GLU A 193 -1.65 21.44 14.46
CA GLU A 193 -2.25 22.73 14.13
C GLU A 193 -1.16 23.76 13.80
N LYS A 194 -1.48 24.66 12.87
CA LYS A 194 -0.58 25.77 12.57
C LYS A 194 -0.37 26.63 13.81
N ASP A 195 0.89 26.81 14.21
CA ASP A 195 1.29 27.55 15.42
C ASP A 195 0.69 26.99 16.73
N GLY A 196 0.19 25.74 16.69
CA GLY A 196 -0.52 25.05 17.76
C GLY A 196 0.13 23.74 18.19
N PRO A 197 -0.60 22.89 18.93
CA PRO A 197 -0.11 21.61 19.38
C PRO A 197 0.00 20.57 18.27
N ALA A 198 0.77 19.51 18.57
CA ALA A 198 0.71 18.25 17.85
C ALA A 198 0.14 17.17 18.78
N TRP A 199 -0.68 16.27 18.24
CA TRP A 199 -1.25 15.16 19.01
C TRP A 199 -1.25 13.86 18.23
N LYS A 200 -1.39 12.75 18.95
CA LYS A 200 -1.42 11.39 18.39
C LYS A 200 -2.86 10.91 18.33
N GLN A 201 -3.24 10.39 17.19
CA GLN A 201 -4.53 9.70 17.01
C GLN A 201 -4.46 8.25 17.51
N THR A 202 -5.58 7.57 17.57
CA THR A 202 -5.69 6.20 18.09
C THR A 202 -4.84 5.21 17.31
N ILE A 203 -4.77 5.33 15.99
CA ILE A 203 -3.96 4.45 15.09
C ILE A 203 -2.44 4.58 15.30
N TYR A 204 -1.98 5.63 15.99
CA TYR A 204 -0.56 5.78 16.35
C TYR A 204 -0.07 4.64 17.25
N TYR A 205 -0.89 4.18 18.17
CA TYR A 205 -0.45 3.25 19.22
C TYR A 205 -0.17 1.83 18.72
N PRO A 206 -1.02 1.18 17.91
CA PRO A 206 -0.68 -0.11 17.32
C PRO A 206 0.59 -0.02 16.47
N TYR A 207 0.76 1.06 15.69
CA TYR A 207 1.96 1.27 14.89
C TYR A 207 3.22 1.44 15.77
N LEU A 208 3.13 2.21 16.85
CA LEU A 208 4.19 2.35 17.85
C LEU A 208 4.59 0.99 18.44
N HIS A 209 3.61 0.15 18.79
CA HIS A 209 3.87 -1.17 19.35
C HIS A 209 4.56 -2.09 18.33
N ALA A 210 4.06 -2.14 17.11
CA ALA A 210 4.69 -2.93 16.04
C ALA A 210 6.13 -2.46 15.76
N SER A 211 6.37 -1.15 15.72
CA SER A 211 7.72 -0.60 15.47
C SER A 211 8.72 -0.91 16.59
N LYS A 212 8.25 -1.02 17.84
CA LYS A 212 9.10 -1.32 18.99
C LYS A 212 9.30 -2.82 19.23
N TYR A 213 8.25 -3.61 19.07
CA TYR A 213 8.20 -5.01 19.50
C TYR A 213 8.09 -6.00 18.34
N GLY A 214 7.65 -5.58 17.15
CA GLY A 214 7.59 -6.42 15.94
C GLY A 214 8.96 -6.60 15.26
N ARG A 215 9.99 -6.91 16.07
CA ARG A 215 11.37 -7.10 15.60
C ARG A 215 11.88 -8.48 16.00
N GLY A 216 12.70 -9.06 15.15
CA GLY A 216 13.30 -10.38 15.40
C GLY A 216 12.84 -11.41 14.38
N VAL A 217 12.49 -12.58 14.84
CA VAL A 217 12.07 -13.72 14.01
C VAL A 217 10.57 -13.94 14.14
N ALA A 218 9.85 -13.90 13.02
CA ALA A 218 8.46 -14.32 12.98
C ALA A 218 8.38 -15.85 13.13
N LEU A 219 7.58 -16.32 14.10
CA LEU A 219 7.37 -17.74 14.32
C LEU A 219 6.13 -18.21 13.55
N ASN A 220 6.22 -19.40 12.97
CA ASN A 220 5.02 -20.10 12.49
C ASN A 220 4.23 -20.60 13.70
N THR A 221 3.03 -20.07 13.88
CA THR A 221 2.09 -20.45 14.95
C THR A 221 0.90 -21.21 14.39
#